data_0267cb46e4a235ad2dd5859748da55cb
#
_entry.id   0267cb46e4a235ad2dd5859748da55cb
#
_cell.length_a   1.000
_cell.length_b   1.000
_cell.length_c   1.000
_cell.angle_alpha   90.00
_cell.angle_beta   90.00
_cell.angle_gamma   90.00
#
_symmetry.space_group_name_H-M   'P 1'
#
loop_
_entity.id
_entity.type
_entity.pdbx_description
1 polymer ?
#
loop_
_entity_poly.entity_id
_entity_poly.type
_entity_poly.pdbx_seq_one_letter_code
_entity_poly.pdbx_strand_id
1 'polypeptide(L)'
;MSIITLTTDYGLKDHFVGALKGKLLSEHPEVTIIDISHHIDPFNIAEAAYIIGAAYSSFPKGTVHLIGVDIELNENNQHIAMQWNDHYFICADNGILSMLVQKIVPQKIVTINIHDRLPIEATDLDVFVKVACHLSKGGLLNVIGKEIKAIKEVTELQAVTQDNLIKGYIIYIDHLGNAVTNVSKKLFLEMGKGRPYEIKFKGQSIKTILPKYSDIVVSDKYTWKDYEGEKLALFNEAGFL
;
A
#
# COMPACT_ATOMS: atom_id res chain seq x y z
N MET A 1 14.86 -3.18 17.04
CA MET A 1 14.55 -1.77 16.68
C MET A 1 13.05 -1.70 16.48
N SER A 2 12.36 -0.80 17.18
CA SER A 2 10.90 -0.64 17.07
C SER A 2 10.60 0.38 15.97
N ILE A 3 9.97 -0.06 14.88
CA ILE A 3 9.61 0.80 13.75
C ILE A 3 8.10 0.81 13.60
N ILE A 4 7.51 2.00 13.50
CA ILE A 4 6.12 2.21 13.11
C ILE A 4 6.13 3.04 11.84
N THR A 5 5.49 2.56 10.78
CA THR A 5 5.29 3.36 9.58
C THR A 5 3.88 3.95 9.55
N LEU A 6 3.74 5.10 8.92
CA LEU A 6 2.47 5.81 8.81
C LEU A 6 2.06 5.94 7.34
N THR A 7 0.82 5.56 7.05
CA THR A 7 0.14 5.80 5.77
C THR A 7 -1.23 6.36 6.06
N THR A 8 -1.51 7.61 5.67
CA THR A 8 -2.79 8.29 5.98
C THR A 8 -3.26 9.15 4.80
N ASP A 9 -4.50 9.54 4.85
CA ASP A 9 -5.13 10.52 3.96
C ASP A 9 -5.26 11.92 4.59
N TYR A 10 -4.47 12.20 5.65
CA TYR A 10 -4.58 13.44 6.45
C TYR A 10 -3.91 14.65 5.81
N GLY A 11 -3.05 14.45 4.80
CA GLY A 11 -2.20 15.50 4.26
C GLY A 11 -1.15 15.98 5.27
N LEU A 12 -0.39 17.00 4.88
CA LEU A 12 0.65 17.61 5.73
C LEU A 12 0.36 19.06 6.10
N LYS A 13 -0.78 19.60 5.66
CA LYS A 13 -1.14 21.01 5.89
C LYS A 13 -1.62 21.27 7.32
N ASP A 14 -2.38 20.32 7.87
CA ASP A 14 -3.05 20.46 9.14
C ASP A 14 -2.27 19.76 10.28
N HIS A 15 -2.79 19.84 11.48
CA HIS A 15 -2.13 19.33 12.70
C HIS A 15 -2.20 17.80 12.87
N PHE A 16 -3.01 17.09 12.08
CA PHE A 16 -3.35 15.68 12.33
C PHE A 16 -2.14 14.76 12.38
N VAL A 17 -1.23 14.86 11.40
CA VAL A 17 -0.01 14.04 11.35
C VAL A 17 0.92 14.36 12.52
N GLY A 18 1.07 15.66 12.86
CA GLY A 18 1.85 16.08 14.02
C GLY A 18 1.28 15.51 15.33
N ALA A 19 -0.03 15.59 15.52
CA ALA A 19 -0.72 15.04 16.68
C ALA A 19 -0.57 13.51 16.78
N LEU A 20 -0.72 12.79 15.66
CA LEU A 20 -0.51 11.34 15.59
C LEU A 20 0.90 10.96 16.05
N LYS A 21 1.91 11.62 15.52
CA LYS A 21 3.32 11.38 15.91
C LYS A 21 3.57 11.73 17.38
N GLY A 22 3.00 12.84 17.86
CA GLY A 22 3.07 13.23 19.26
C GLY A 22 2.47 12.17 20.20
N LYS A 23 1.32 11.60 19.85
CA LYS A 23 0.69 10.50 20.60
C LYS A 23 1.55 9.23 20.60
N LEU A 24 2.13 8.85 19.46
CA LEU A 24 3.04 7.70 19.34
C LEU A 24 4.28 7.88 20.24
N LEU A 25 4.92 9.05 20.17
CA LEU A 25 6.10 9.36 20.98
C LEU A 25 5.79 9.43 22.49
N SER A 26 4.61 9.92 22.87
CA SER A 26 4.17 9.93 24.27
C SER A 26 3.97 8.51 24.81
N GLU A 27 3.48 7.59 23.98
CA GLU A 27 3.25 6.19 24.34
C GLU A 27 4.51 5.33 24.25
N HIS A 28 5.38 5.62 23.29
CA HIS A 28 6.64 4.89 23.03
C HIS A 28 7.76 5.86 22.61
N PRO A 29 8.46 6.52 23.57
CA PRO A 29 9.45 7.56 23.28
C PRO A 29 10.61 7.13 22.38
N GLU A 30 10.97 5.86 22.37
CA GLU A 30 12.10 5.32 21.62
C GLU A 30 11.71 4.73 20.25
N VAL A 31 10.45 4.89 19.82
CA VAL A 31 10.00 4.35 18.54
C VAL A 31 10.55 5.15 17.38
N THR A 32 10.99 4.46 16.34
CA THR A 32 11.30 5.09 15.06
C THR A 32 10.02 5.20 14.24
N ILE A 33 9.60 6.43 13.91
CA ILE A 33 8.42 6.71 13.10
C ILE A 33 8.88 7.07 11.68
N ILE A 34 8.33 6.38 10.68
CA ILE A 34 8.65 6.62 9.27
C ILE A 34 7.35 6.82 8.48
N ASP A 35 7.27 7.92 7.76
CA ASP A 35 6.14 8.19 6.89
C ASP A 35 6.31 7.45 5.57
N ILE A 36 5.32 6.63 5.18
CA ILE A 36 5.23 6.11 3.82
C ILE A 36 4.54 7.17 2.95
N SER A 37 3.34 7.59 3.33
CA SER A 37 2.63 8.71 2.69
C SER A 37 1.55 9.27 3.61
N HIS A 38 1.35 10.58 3.54
CA HIS A 38 0.20 11.27 4.13
C HIS A 38 -0.68 11.93 3.07
N HIS A 39 -0.41 11.65 1.79
CA HIS A 39 -1.08 12.23 0.64
C HIS A 39 -1.93 11.20 -0.13
N ILE A 40 -2.43 10.20 0.56
CA ILE A 40 -3.49 9.35 0.01
C ILE A 40 -4.71 10.24 -0.24
N ASP A 41 -5.34 10.13 -1.38
CA ASP A 41 -6.60 10.81 -1.64
C ASP A 41 -7.63 10.41 -0.57
N PRO A 42 -8.44 11.35 -0.04
CA PRO A 42 -9.38 11.07 1.04
C PRO A 42 -10.25 9.84 0.77
N PHE A 43 -10.24 8.89 1.70
CA PHE A 43 -10.98 7.62 1.65
C PHE A 43 -10.59 6.67 0.50
N ASN A 44 -9.47 6.92 -0.20
CA ASN A 44 -9.04 6.07 -1.32
C ASN A 44 -8.28 4.83 -0.83
N ILE A 45 -9.04 3.78 -0.52
CA ILE A 45 -8.50 2.50 -0.02
C ILE A 45 -7.63 1.78 -1.05
N ALA A 46 -7.91 1.92 -2.34
CA ALA A 46 -7.13 1.27 -3.40
C ALA A 46 -5.74 1.89 -3.54
N GLU A 47 -5.64 3.21 -3.51
CA GLU A 47 -4.38 3.94 -3.50
C GLU A 47 -3.54 3.58 -2.26
N ALA A 48 -4.17 3.57 -1.07
CA ALA A 48 -3.52 3.16 0.17
C ALA A 48 -2.93 1.75 0.06
N ALA A 49 -3.71 0.79 -0.42
CA ALA A 49 -3.27 -0.60 -0.59
C ALA A 49 -2.08 -0.71 -1.56
N TYR A 50 -2.13 0.01 -2.69
CA TYR A 50 -1.02 0.05 -3.66
C TYR A 50 0.25 0.64 -3.03
N ILE A 51 0.17 1.80 -2.40
CA ILE A 51 1.34 2.50 -1.82
C ILE A 51 1.97 1.67 -0.71
N ILE A 52 1.17 1.09 0.18
CA ILE A 52 1.67 0.21 1.25
C ILE A 52 2.27 -1.06 0.63
N GLY A 53 1.59 -1.68 -0.32
CA GLY A 53 2.06 -2.88 -1.01
C GLY A 53 3.42 -2.69 -1.69
N ALA A 54 3.65 -1.51 -2.29
CA ALA A 54 4.91 -1.16 -2.91
C ALA A 54 6.05 -0.90 -1.89
N ALA A 55 5.73 -0.48 -0.66
CA ALA A 55 6.73 -0.01 0.30
C ALA A 55 7.06 -1.01 1.42
N TYR A 56 6.07 -1.76 1.95
CA TYR A 56 6.21 -2.49 3.23
C TYR A 56 7.39 -3.48 3.24
N SER A 57 7.65 -4.18 2.15
CA SER A 57 8.69 -5.18 2.06
C SER A 57 10.13 -4.62 2.13
N SER A 58 10.29 -3.30 1.97
CA SER A 58 11.56 -2.60 2.14
C SER A 58 11.92 -2.36 3.61
N PHE A 59 10.98 -2.58 4.52
CA PHE A 59 11.20 -2.42 5.96
C PHE A 59 11.64 -3.72 6.61
N PRO A 60 12.37 -3.64 7.74
CA PRO A 60 12.75 -4.82 8.51
C PRO A 60 11.53 -5.60 9.02
N LYS A 61 11.68 -6.92 9.13
CA LYS A 61 10.67 -7.78 9.77
C LYS A 61 10.35 -7.29 11.18
N GLY A 62 9.09 -7.41 11.58
CA GLY A 62 8.58 -6.89 12.86
C GLY A 62 8.13 -5.42 12.80
N THR A 63 8.28 -4.75 11.66
CA THR A 63 7.74 -3.40 11.47
C THR A 63 6.22 -3.40 11.60
N VAL A 64 5.68 -2.37 12.25
CA VAL A 64 4.24 -2.13 12.41
C VAL A 64 3.82 -1.03 11.44
N HIS A 65 2.89 -1.35 10.55
CA HIS A 65 2.32 -0.42 9.56
C HIS A 65 0.96 0.08 10.06
N LEU A 66 0.90 1.35 10.50
CA LEU A 66 -0.34 2.02 10.89
C LEU A 66 -0.94 2.70 9.66
N ILE A 67 -2.15 2.29 9.32
CA ILE A 67 -2.89 2.76 8.14
C ILE A 67 -4.10 3.56 8.61
N GLY A 68 -3.99 4.87 8.46
CA GLY A 68 -5.00 5.84 8.91
C GLY A 68 -5.84 6.36 7.74
N VAL A 69 -6.47 5.48 6.98
CA VAL A 69 -7.35 5.80 5.85
C VAL A 69 -8.73 5.21 6.12
N ASP A 70 -9.78 6.05 6.10
CA ASP A 70 -11.18 5.64 6.35
C ASP A 70 -11.32 4.79 7.63
N ILE A 71 -10.87 5.36 8.77
CA ILE A 71 -10.70 4.62 10.03
C ILE A 71 -11.93 4.62 10.94
N GLU A 72 -13.00 5.31 10.59
CA GLU A 72 -14.16 5.47 11.48
C GLU A 72 -14.79 4.11 11.83
N LEU A 73 -14.81 3.81 13.16
CA LEU A 73 -15.39 2.58 13.68
C LEU A 73 -16.91 2.58 13.54
N ASN A 74 -17.45 1.58 12.88
CA ASN A 74 -18.88 1.35 12.79
C ASN A 74 -19.18 -0.14 12.56
N GLU A 75 -20.47 -0.51 12.45
CA GLU A 75 -20.88 -1.90 12.27
C GLU A 75 -20.27 -2.59 11.04
N ASN A 76 -19.99 -1.82 9.99
CA ASN A 76 -19.44 -2.31 8.72
C ASN A 76 -17.95 -2.07 8.56
N ASN A 77 -17.30 -1.43 9.53
CA ASN A 77 -15.91 -1.01 9.47
C ASN A 77 -15.23 -1.23 10.83
N GLN A 78 -14.94 -2.47 11.18
CA GLN A 78 -14.29 -2.82 12.43
C GLN A 78 -12.78 -2.50 12.37
N HIS A 79 -12.16 -2.28 13.53
CA HIS A 79 -10.71 -2.15 13.59
C HIS A 79 -10.04 -3.52 13.67
N ILE A 80 -9.02 -3.74 12.85
CA ILE A 80 -8.29 -5.01 12.79
C ILE A 80 -6.79 -4.80 12.85
N ALA A 81 -6.11 -5.83 13.36
CA ALA A 81 -4.67 -5.96 13.27
C ALA A 81 -4.31 -7.31 12.67
N MET A 82 -3.37 -7.30 11.73
CA MET A 82 -2.95 -8.47 10.97
C MET A 82 -1.45 -8.67 11.07
N GLN A 83 -1.02 -9.93 11.19
CA GLN A 83 0.35 -10.35 10.97
C GLN A 83 0.46 -11.05 9.62
N TRP A 84 1.33 -10.52 8.75
CA TRP A 84 1.57 -11.05 7.43
C TRP A 84 3.00 -10.76 6.98
N ASN A 85 3.67 -11.74 6.36
CA ASN A 85 5.08 -11.65 5.94
C ASN A 85 6.03 -11.15 7.04
N ASP A 86 5.79 -11.55 8.30
CA ASP A 86 6.53 -11.08 9.47
C ASP A 86 6.42 -9.58 9.75
N HIS A 87 5.42 -8.89 9.20
CA HIS A 87 5.04 -7.52 9.51
C HIS A 87 3.69 -7.47 10.20
N TYR A 88 3.39 -6.34 10.85
CA TYR A 88 2.10 -6.07 11.45
C TYR A 88 1.41 -4.92 10.71
N PHE A 89 0.12 -5.06 10.47
CA PHE A 89 -0.71 -4.05 9.80
C PHE A 89 -1.91 -3.73 10.68
N ILE A 90 -2.17 -2.45 10.91
CA ILE A 90 -3.28 -1.95 11.71
C ILE A 90 -4.11 -1.03 10.83
N CYS A 91 -5.39 -1.32 10.67
CA CYS A 91 -6.32 -0.50 9.90
C CYS A 91 -7.77 -0.77 10.30
N ALA A 92 -8.69 -0.06 9.68
CA ALA A 92 -10.08 -0.47 9.62
C ALA A 92 -10.26 -1.62 8.63
N ASP A 93 -11.25 -2.48 8.84
CA ASP A 93 -11.62 -3.59 7.95
C ASP A 93 -12.48 -3.07 6.77
N ASN A 94 -11.92 -2.12 6.03
CA ASN A 94 -12.55 -1.44 4.90
C ASN A 94 -12.18 -2.03 3.54
N GLY A 95 -11.33 -3.06 3.51
CA GLY A 95 -10.87 -3.74 2.29
C GLY A 95 -9.41 -3.51 1.93
N ILE A 96 -8.70 -2.57 2.55
CA ILE A 96 -7.27 -2.29 2.26
C ILE A 96 -6.44 -3.58 2.40
N LEU A 97 -6.63 -4.34 3.50
CA LEU A 97 -5.84 -5.54 3.72
C LEU A 97 -6.17 -6.66 2.73
N SER A 98 -7.42 -6.78 2.28
CA SER A 98 -7.77 -7.78 1.26
C SER A 98 -7.07 -7.51 -0.08
N MET A 99 -6.96 -6.23 -0.45
CA MET A 99 -6.21 -5.79 -1.63
C MET A 99 -4.70 -6.04 -1.45
N LEU A 100 -4.16 -5.78 -0.26
CA LEU A 100 -2.75 -5.97 0.05
C LEU A 100 -2.33 -7.44 0.00
N VAL A 101 -3.06 -8.31 0.69
CA VAL A 101 -2.70 -9.74 0.77
C VAL A 101 -3.18 -10.54 -0.44
N GLN A 102 -4.13 -10.00 -1.20
CA GLN A 102 -4.78 -10.68 -2.33
C GLN A 102 -5.31 -12.06 -1.91
N LYS A 103 -4.77 -13.15 -2.48
CA LYS A 103 -5.19 -14.53 -2.17
C LYS A 103 -4.29 -15.24 -1.16
N ILE A 104 -3.33 -14.52 -0.57
CA ILE A 104 -2.37 -15.10 0.39
C ILE A 104 -2.99 -15.05 1.78
N VAL A 105 -2.99 -16.19 2.47
CA VAL A 105 -3.53 -16.28 3.83
C VAL A 105 -2.55 -15.65 4.83
N PRO A 106 -2.95 -14.64 5.61
CA PRO A 106 -2.13 -14.08 6.67
C PRO A 106 -1.81 -15.08 7.78
N GLN A 107 -0.72 -14.85 8.52
CA GLN A 107 -0.37 -15.68 9.67
C GLN A 107 -1.42 -15.58 10.79
N LYS A 108 -1.91 -14.37 11.04
CA LYS A 108 -2.93 -14.11 12.05
C LYS A 108 -3.65 -12.79 11.81
N ILE A 109 -4.95 -12.77 12.11
CA ILE A 109 -5.78 -11.56 12.08
C ILE A 109 -6.61 -11.51 13.36
N VAL A 110 -6.73 -10.33 13.95
CA VAL A 110 -7.59 -10.08 15.11
C VAL A 110 -8.47 -8.86 14.90
N THR A 111 -9.71 -8.92 15.34
CA THR A 111 -10.53 -7.72 15.55
C THR A 111 -10.07 -7.04 16.83
N ILE A 112 -9.73 -5.76 16.76
CA ILE A 112 -9.28 -4.99 17.91
C ILE A 112 -10.46 -4.74 18.87
N ASN A 113 -10.31 -5.05 20.14
CA ASN A 113 -11.37 -4.93 21.14
C ASN A 113 -10.90 -4.22 22.43
N ILE A 114 -9.93 -3.32 22.32
CA ILE A 114 -9.42 -2.57 23.47
C ILE A 114 -10.12 -1.23 23.71
N HIS A 115 -11.15 -0.90 22.92
CA HIS A 115 -11.86 0.39 22.98
C HIS A 115 -12.36 0.70 24.40
N ASP A 116 -12.96 -0.28 25.07
CA ASP A 116 -13.46 -0.14 26.45
C ASP A 116 -12.35 0.00 27.52
N ARG A 117 -11.09 -0.18 27.15
CA ARG A 117 -9.93 -0.01 28.02
C ARG A 117 -9.32 1.39 27.94
N LEU A 118 -9.83 2.23 27.05
CA LEU A 118 -9.38 3.59 26.83
C LEU A 118 -10.36 4.57 27.49
N PRO A 119 -9.93 5.82 27.77
CA PRO A 119 -10.84 6.88 28.19
C PRO A 119 -12.01 7.05 27.22
N ILE A 120 -13.15 7.51 27.71
CA ILE A 120 -14.36 7.69 26.92
C ILE A 120 -14.18 8.71 25.78
N GLU A 121 -13.25 9.63 25.93
CA GLU A 121 -12.89 10.65 24.94
C GLU A 121 -11.88 10.13 23.90
N ALA A 122 -11.42 8.88 24.02
CA ALA A 122 -10.46 8.32 23.09
C ALA A 122 -11.07 8.21 21.71
N THR A 123 -10.31 8.62 20.71
CA THR A 123 -10.66 8.53 19.31
C THR A 123 -10.23 7.18 18.72
N ASP A 124 -10.72 6.84 17.52
CA ASP A 124 -10.27 5.67 16.76
C ASP A 124 -8.75 5.67 16.56
N LEU A 125 -8.18 6.86 16.36
CA LEU A 125 -6.74 7.02 16.23
C LEU A 125 -5.98 6.68 17.52
N ASP A 126 -6.55 6.94 18.70
CA ASP A 126 -5.95 6.57 19.99
C ASP A 126 -5.89 5.05 20.14
N VAL A 127 -6.91 4.34 19.66
CA VAL A 127 -6.90 2.86 19.60
C VAL A 127 -5.75 2.37 18.73
N PHE A 128 -5.57 2.95 17.54
CA PHE A 128 -4.49 2.57 16.61
C PHE A 128 -3.11 2.86 17.20
N VAL A 129 -2.93 4.01 17.86
CA VAL A 129 -1.69 4.37 18.57
C VAL A 129 -1.35 3.34 19.63
N LYS A 130 -2.31 2.99 20.51
CA LYS A 130 -2.11 1.98 21.56
C LYS A 130 -1.72 0.63 21.01
N VAL A 131 -2.42 0.18 19.97
CA VAL A 131 -2.14 -1.10 19.30
C VAL A 131 -0.76 -1.08 18.63
N ALA A 132 -0.44 -0.01 17.91
CA ALA A 132 0.85 0.10 17.22
C ALA A 132 2.02 0.10 18.21
N CYS A 133 1.92 0.85 19.31
CA CYS A 133 2.94 0.85 20.35
C CYS A 133 3.05 -0.48 21.08
N HIS A 134 1.92 -1.17 21.32
CA HIS A 134 1.94 -2.51 21.92
C HIS A 134 2.70 -3.51 21.01
N LEU A 135 2.35 -3.57 19.73
CA LEU A 135 2.98 -4.50 18.79
C LEU A 135 4.44 -4.16 18.53
N SER A 136 4.80 -2.88 18.41
CA SER A 136 6.19 -2.45 18.21
C SER A 136 7.12 -2.74 19.38
N LYS A 137 6.57 -2.92 20.58
CA LYS A 137 7.27 -3.40 21.79
C LYS A 137 7.34 -4.94 21.86
N GLY A 138 6.89 -5.66 20.85
CA GLY A 138 6.84 -7.12 20.84
C GLY A 138 5.60 -7.72 21.49
N GLY A 139 4.55 -6.92 21.69
CA GLY A 139 3.28 -7.39 22.23
C GLY A 139 2.55 -8.35 21.28
N LEU A 140 1.70 -9.19 21.84
CA LEU A 140 0.99 -10.23 21.09
C LEU A 140 -0.39 -9.75 20.61
N LEU A 141 -0.79 -10.15 19.39
CA LEU A 141 -2.09 -9.83 18.80
C LEU A 141 -3.29 -10.30 19.66
N ASN A 142 -3.19 -11.45 20.32
CA ASN A 142 -4.28 -11.98 21.16
C ASN A 142 -4.54 -11.16 22.44
N VAL A 143 -3.66 -10.23 22.79
CA VAL A 143 -3.87 -9.32 23.93
C VAL A 143 -4.77 -8.14 23.53
N ILE A 144 -4.72 -7.74 22.29
CA ILE A 144 -5.44 -6.56 21.78
C ILE A 144 -6.79 -6.90 21.12
N GLY A 145 -7.07 -8.17 20.86
CA GLY A 145 -8.29 -8.52 20.17
C GLY A 145 -8.58 -10.00 20.07
N LYS A 146 -9.69 -10.30 19.42
CA LYS A 146 -10.16 -11.66 19.15
C LYS A 146 -9.78 -12.08 17.74
N GLU A 147 -9.23 -13.28 17.60
CA GLU A 147 -8.87 -13.84 16.30
C GLU A 147 -10.10 -14.03 15.40
N ILE A 148 -9.95 -13.64 14.15
CA ILE A 148 -10.95 -13.80 13.08
C ILE A 148 -10.34 -14.55 11.91
N LYS A 149 -11.20 -15.19 11.10
CA LYS A 149 -10.75 -16.02 9.95
C LYS A 149 -10.93 -15.32 8.60
N ALA A 150 -11.67 -14.24 8.56
CA ALA A 150 -11.98 -13.50 7.34
C ALA A 150 -11.95 -12.01 7.62
N ILE A 151 -11.61 -11.25 6.60
CA ILE A 151 -11.67 -9.78 6.54
C ILE A 151 -12.62 -9.39 5.41
N LYS A 152 -13.02 -8.13 5.38
CA LYS A 152 -13.83 -7.59 4.31
C LYS A 152 -13.09 -7.69 2.98
N GLU A 153 -13.64 -8.47 2.06
CA GLU A 153 -13.10 -8.60 0.71
C GLU A 153 -13.64 -7.49 -0.17
N VAL A 154 -12.72 -6.80 -0.85
CA VAL A 154 -13.04 -5.83 -1.91
C VAL A 154 -12.47 -6.36 -3.21
N THR A 155 -13.32 -6.44 -4.22
CA THR A 155 -12.91 -6.86 -5.55
C THR A 155 -12.19 -5.71 -6.25
N GLU A 156 -10.89 -5.81 -6.38
CA GLU A 156 -10.13 -4.91 -7.25
C GLU A 156 -10.43 -5.18 -8.73
N LEU A 157 -10.24 -4.15 -9.54
CA LEU A 157 -10.17 -4.32 -10.99
C LEU A 157 -8.95 -5.19 -11.32
N GLN A 158 -9.19 -6.47 -11.60
CA GLN A 158 -8.14 -7.39 -12.01
C GLN A 158 -7.79 -7.16 -13.48
N ALA A 159 -6.49 -7.33 -13.81
CA ALA A 159 -6.12 -7.44 -15.22
C ALA A 159 -6.77 -8.69 -15.83
N VAL A 160 -7.49 -8.50 -16.93
CA VAL A 160 -8.20 -9.60 -17.61
C VAL A 160 -7.31 -10.18 -18.71
N THR A 161 -7.19 -11.50 -18.71
CA THR A 161 -6.45 -12.23 -19.74
C THR A 161 -7.42 -12.98 -20.65
N GLN A 162 -7.28 -12.81 -21.95
CA GLN A 162 -8.06 -13.53 -22.94
C GLN A 162 -7.16 -13.83 -24.14
N ASP A 163 -7.02 -15.11 -24.52
CA ASP A 163 -6.19 -15.57 -25.63
C ASP A 163 -4.76 -14.98 -25.60
N ASN A 164 -4.50 -14.00 -26.44
CA ASN A 164 -3.21 -13.28 -26.55
C ASN A 164 -3.29 -11.83 -26.06
N LEU A 165 -4.31 -11.49 -25.27
CA LEU A 165 -4.56 -10.14 -24.79
C LEU A 165 -4.49 -10.09 -23.26
N ILE A 166 -3.81 -9.07 -22.74
CA ILE A 166 -3.91 -8.63 -21.36
C ILE A 166 -4.59 -7.26 -21.38
N LYS A 167 -5.76 -7.15 -20.76
CA LYS A 167 -6.45 -5.87 -20.55
C LYS A 167 -6.20 -5.42 -19.14
N GLY A 168 -5.36 -4.38 -18.98
CA GLY A 168 -5.07 -3.74 -17.70
C GLY A 168 -5.87 -2.45 -17.51
N TYR A 169 -5.82 -1.94 -16.27
CA TYR A 169 -6.42 -0.68 -15.85
C TYR A 169 -5.34 0.16 -15.16
N ILE A 170 -5.41 1.47 -15.31
CA ILE A 170 -4.58 2.39 -14.52
C ILE A 170 -5.13 2.37 -13.08
N ILE A 171 -4.27 2.05 -12.12
CA ILE A 171 -4.61 1.95 -10.69
C ILE A 171 -4.02 3.11 -9.89
N TYR A 172 -3.00 3.78 -10.42
CA TYR A 172 -2.34 4.89 -9.75
C TYR A 172 -1.64 5.81 -10.76
N ILE A 173 -1.58 7.09 -10.46
CA ILE A 173 -0.72 8.04 -11.17
C ILE A 173 0.26 8.60 -10.14
N ASP A 174 1.55 8.34 -10.32
CA ASP A 174 2.54 8.76 -9.36
C ASP A 174 2.83 10.27 -9.41
N HIS A 175 3.61 10.76 -8.45
CA HIS A 175 3.97 12.17 -8.35
C HIS A 175 4.69 12.73 -9.60
N LEU A 176 5.33 11.87 -10.37
CA LEU A 176 6.03 12.23 -11.61
C LEU A 176 5.10 12.20 -12.84
N GLY A 177 3.83 11.79 -12.67
CA GLY A 177 2.85 11.67 -13.74
C GLY A 177 2.89 10.33 -14.48
N ASN A 178 3.60 9.33 -13.95
CA ASN A 178 3.60 7.99 -14.53
C ASN A 178 2.28 7.28 -14.22
N ALA A 179 1.67 6.70 -15.25
CA ALA A 179 0.47 5.88 -15.11
C ALA A 179 0.85 4.43 -14.77
N VAL A 180 0.56 4.00 -13.56
CA VAL A 180 0.78 2.62 -13.11
C VAL A 180 -0.45 1.79 -13.38
N THR A 181 -0.26 0.63 -13.99
CA THR A 181 -1.36 -0.30 -14.30
C THR A 181 -1.36 -1.49 -13.34
N ASN A 182 -2.46 -2.25 -13.31
CA ASN A 182 -2.54 -3.52 -12.59
C ASN A 182 -1.95 -4.71 -13.36
N VAL A 183 -1.19 -4.47 -14.43
CA VAL A 183 -0.48 -5.52 -15.17
C VAL A 183 0.86 -5.79 -14.48
N SER A 184 0.93 -6.87 -13.71
CA SER A 184 2.18 -7.27 -13.07
C SER A 184 3.19 -7.85 -14.07
N LYS A 185 4.49 -7.68 -13.78
CA LYS A 185 5.58 -8.28 -14.54
C LYS A 185 5.44 -9.80 -14.64
N LYS A 186 4.99 -10.44 -13.55
CA LYS A 186 4.73 -11.88 -13.51
C LYS A 186 3.66 -12.26 -14.54
N LEU A 187 2.50 -11.61 -14.50
CA LEU A 187 1.40 -11.85 -15.44
C LEU A 187 1.84 -11.62 -16.87
N PHE A 188 2.58 -10.54 -17.14
CA PHE A 188 3.09 -10.21 -18.47
C PHE A 188 4.02 -11.30 -19.00
N LEU A 189 4.95 -11.80 -18.18
CA LEU A 189 5.89 -12.86 -18.59
C LEU A 189 5.20 -14.21 -18.81
N GLU A 190 4.26 -14.58 -17.93
CA GLU A 190 3.48 -15.83 -18.04
C GLU A 190 2.63 -15.87 -19.30
N MET A 191 1.99 -14.75 -19.65
CA MET A 191 1.16 -14.64 -20.85
C MET A 191 1.98 -14.41 -22.11
N GLY A 192 3.02 -13.57 -22.02
CA GLY A 192 3.85 -13.17 -23.17
C GLY A 192 4.69 -14.30 -23.73
N LYS A 193 5.28 -15.14 -22.87
CA LYS A 193 6.13 -16.28 -23.27
C LYS A 193 7.21 -15.93 -24.30
N GLY A 194 7.76 -14.71 -24.19
CA GLY A 194 8.78 -14.20 -25.13
C GLY A 194 8.28 -13.80 -26.51
N ARG A 195 6.98 -13.81 -26.76
CA ARG A 195 6.40 -13.38 -28.05
C ARG A 195 6.52 -11.87 -28.25
N PRO A 196 6.54 -11.37 -29.48
CA PRO A 196 6.37 -9.94 -29.75
C PRO A 196 5.06 -9.43 -29.19
N TYR A 197 5.06 -8.21 -28.66
CA TYR A 197 3.90 -7.59 -28.03
C TYR A 197 3.74 -6.12 -28.45
N GLU A 198 2.58 -5.57 -28.19
CA GLU A 198 2.26 -4.16 -28.37
C GLU A 198 1.36 -3.71 -27.22
N ILE A 199 1.76 -2.64 -26.52
CA ILE A 199 0.97 -1.98 -25.49
C ILE A 199 0.15 -0.89 -26.16
N LYS A 200 -1.17 -0.96 -26.07
CA LYS A 200 -2.11 0.02 -26.68
C LYS A 200 -2.86 0.81 -25.63
N PHE A 201 -2.88 2.13 -25.78
CA PHE A 201 -3.63 3.04 -24.93
C PHE A 201 -4.01 4.33 -25.66
N LYS A 202 -5.26 4.77 -25.53
CA LYS A 202 -5.78 6.02 -26.13
C LYS A 202 -5.36 6.22 -27.60
N GLY A 203 -5.44 5.17 -28.45
CA GLY A 203 -5.08 5.25 -29.86
C GLY A 203 -3.57 5.30 -30.15
N GLN A 204 -2.74 5.08 -29.16
CA GLN A 204 -1.28 5.05 -29.26
C GLN A 204 -0.75 3.67 -28.94
N SER A 205 0.51 3.40 -29.30
CA SER A 205 1.15 2.14 -28.98
C SER A 205 2.61 2.28 -28.60
N ILE A 206 3.06 1.36 -27.71
CA ILE A 206 4.47 1.16 -27.35
C ILE A 206 4.80 -0.31 -27.63
N LYS A 207 5.94 -0.55 -28.28
CA LYS A 207 6.38 -1.91 -28.67
C LYS A 207 7.55 -2.44 -27.85
N THR A 208 8.09 -1.63 -26.95
CA THR A 208 9.24 -1.99 -26.13
C THR A 208 9.02 -1.57 -24.68
N ILE A 209 9.23 -2.50 -23.75
CA ILE A 209 9.33 -2.20 -22.33
C ILE A 209 10.82 -2.03 -22.01
N LEU A 210 11.20 -0.85 -21.52
CA LEU A 210 12.57 -0.52 -21.20
C LEU A 210 12.91 -1.00 -19.78
N PRO A 211 14.15 -1.44 -19.52
CA PRO A 211 14.60 -1.77 -18.16
C PRO A 211 14.64 -0.56 -17.22
N LYS A 212 15.00 0.61 -17.75
CA LYS A 212 15.09 1.89 -17.02
C LYS A 212 14.85 3.08 -17.95
N TYR A 213 14.55 4.24 -17.38
CA TYR A 213 14.27 5.48 -18.13
C TYR A 213 15.42 5.87 -19.08
N SER A 214 16.68 5.71 -18.64
CA SER A 214 17.84 6.10 -19.45
C SER A 214 17.98 5.34 -20.76
N ASP A 215 17.38 4.18 -20.86
CA ASP A 215 17.51 3.32 -22.04
C ASP A 215 16.69 3.81 -23.24
N ILE A 216 15.93 4.91 -23.09
CA ILE A 216 15.29 5.60 -24.20
C ILE A 216 16.35 6.27 -25.11
N VAL A 217 17.49 6.66 -24.56
CA VAL A 217 18.59 7.26 -25.31
C VAL A 217 19.38 6.14 -26.00
N VAL A 218 19.09 5.90 -27.28
CA VAL A 218 19.68 4.80 -28.05
C VAL A 218 21.00 5.10 -28.73
N SER A 219 21.49 6.35 -28.67
CA SER A 219 22.73 6.78 -29.34
C SER A 219 23.36 8.00 -28.66
N ASP A 220 24.68 8.01 -28.59
CA ASP A 220 25.48 9.14 -28.05
C ASP A 220 25.29 10.47 -28.80
N LYS A 221 24.58 10.43 -29.94
CA LYS A 221 24.24 11.63 -30.73
C LYS A 221 23.06 12.40 -30.15
N TYR A 222 22.30 11.79 -29.25
CA TYR A 222 21.08 12.36 -28.68
C TYR A 222 21.21 12.52 -27.18
N THR A 223 20.52 13.52 -26.64
CA THR A 223 20.41 13.80 -25.21
C THR A 223 19.00 13.51 -24.73
N TRP A 224 18.78 13.51 -23.43
CA TRP A 224 17.45 13.41 -22.83
C TRP A 224 16.43 14.39 -23.40
N LYS A 225 16.87 15.62 -23.75
CA LYS A 225 15.99 16.65 -24.29
C LYS A 225 15.42 16.29 -25.65
N ASP A 226 16.12 15.49 -26.42
CA ASP A 226 15.68 15.05 -27.73
C ASP A 226 14.52 14.03 -27.65
N TYR A 227 14.31 13.44 -26.45
CA TYR A 227 13.24 12.49 -26.17
C TYR A 227 12.13 13.08 -25.28
N GLU A 228 12.16 14.39 -25.01
CA GLU A 228 11.12 15.05 -24.23
C GLU A 228 9.74 14.91 -24.91
N GLY A 229 8.75 14.41 -24.18
CA GLY A 229 7.41 14.12 -24.70
C GLY A 229 7.24 12.73 -25.36
N GLU A 230 8.34 11.98 -25.54
CA GLU A 230 8.25 10.59 -25.99
C GLU A 230 7.66 9.70 -24.89
N LYS A 231 6.99 8.63 -25.33
CA LYS A 231 6.33 7.68 -24.43
C LYS A 231 7.18 6.45 -24.26
N LEU A 232 7.31 6.02 -23.03
CA LEU A 232 7.99 4.78 -22.71
C LEU A 232 7.15 3.94 -21.75
N ALA A 233 7.46 2.65 -21.68
CA ALA A 233 6.90 1.73 -20.71
C ALA A 233 8.05 1.02 -19.99
N LEU A 234 7.87 0.81 -18.67
CA LEU A 234 8.78 0.03 -17.85
C LEU A 234 7.99 -0.65 -16.73
N PHE A 235 8.55 -1.67 -16.12
CA PHE A 235 8.05 -2.19 -14.85
C PHE A 235 8.68 -1.42 -13.71
N ASN A 236 7.85 -0.85 -12.83
CA ASN A 236 8.33 -0.16 -11.64
C ASN A 236 8.90 -1.15 -10.60
N GLU A 237 9.44 -0.63 -9.50
CA GLU A 237 10.04 -1.45 -8.44
C GLU A 237 9.02 -2.36 -7.73
N ALA A 238 7.75 -1.98 -7.70
CA ALA A 238 6.66 -2.82 -7.21
C ALA A 238 6.25 -3.93 -8.20
N GLY A 239 6.86 -3.98 -9.40
CA GLY A 239 6.62 -4.97 -10.42
C GLY A 239 5.37 -4.75 -11.27
N PHE A 240 4.86 -3.52 -11.37
CA PHE A 240 3.73 -3.14 -12.21
C PHE A 240 4.19 -2.33 -13.43
N LEU A 241 3.48 -2.53 -14.55
CA LEU A 241 3.70 -1.79 -15.79
C LEU A 241 3.10 -0.40 -15.71
#